data_443a7147db0db7aa607d134f39fb791c
#
_entry.id   443a7147db0db7aa607d134f39fb791c
#
_cell.length_a   1.000
_cell.length_b   1.000
_cell.length_c   1.000
_cell.angle_alpha   90.00
_cell.angle_beta   90.00
_cell.angle_gamma   90.00
#
_symmetry.space_group_name_H-M   'P 1'
#
loop_
_entity.id
_entity.type
_entity.pdbx_description
1 polymer ?
#
loop_
_entity_poly.entity_id
_entity_poly.type
_entity_poly.pdbx_seq_one_letter_code
_entity_poly.pdbx_strand_id
1 'polypeptide(L)'
;MKRSSMILWVLLILSPVLAQGQERPTAEVVGDLPTEMEGTSTLFFLDGKLWSCNDHGSLVLYALDTLSGNITDSIVLPGSIYDLEEVTQDDEYLYFGDMGDNNGVRNDLHVLRLEKAALASGAIAFDTLWFSYPDRTDSSARDFDCEAFVATDTALILFTKQWLSQGSSCYSIPKTPGRWEARRLFDIATEGMVTGACYQPERGRLVLCGYNMFCMPFVYLFDGFSGSDIVGGRQQRVELTNGVGWQTEGIATTDGLHYYLTCEHLDAYGITHPAQLLTLDLTAFFSSTSQILSHPTSRSFTIYPNPTIGIIHLPSQGVKAVAVFDVQGHKISDFRNQNSELKIDLRSLPIGTYVLRITCEDGQERGEVVIVNR
;
A
#
# COMPACT_ATOMS: atom_id res chain seq x y z
N MET A 1 -22.95 -40.26 59.75
CA MET A 1 -22.46 -40.42 58.39
C MET A 1 -22.22 -39.03 57.83
N LYS A 2 -20.95 -38.57 57.81
CA LYS A 2 -20.55 -37.27 57.21
C LYS A 2 -20.04 -37.51 55.80
N ARG A 3 -20.71 -36.92 54.81
CA ARG A 3 -20.23 -36.93 53.43
C ARG A 3 -19.22 -35.78 53.25
N SER A 4 -17.99 -36.12 52.99
CA SER A 4 -16.95 -35.17 52.58
C SER A 4 -17.09 -34.91 51.10
N SER A 5 -17.38 -33.67 50.73
CA SER A 5 -17.33 -33.19 49.34
C SER A 5 -15.89 -32.77 49.01
N MET A 6 -15.28 -33.53 48.12
CA MET A 6 -13.95 -33.21 47.58
C MET A 6 -14.13 -32.21 46.44
N ILE A 7 -13.74 -30.94 46.68
CA ILE A 7 -13.75 -29.91 45.64
C ILE A 7 -12.45 -30.06 44.87
N LEU A 8 -12.58 -30.47 43.60
CA LEU A 8 -11.46 -30.55 42.63
C LEU A 8 -11.18 -29.16 42.09
N TRP A 9 -10.04 -28.55 42.47
CA TRP A 9 -9.55 -27.33 41.86
C TRP A 9 -8.87 -27.66 40.54
N VAL A 10 -9.52 -27.31 39.42
CA VAL A 10 -8.89 -27.32 38.12
C VAL A 10 -8.06 -26.02 37.99
N LEU A 11 -6.74 -26.13 38.13
CA LEU A 11 -5.82 -25.06 37.80
C LEU A 11 -5.79 -24.93 36.25
N LEU A 12 -6.48 -23.95 35.72
CA LEU A 12 -6.28 -23.48 34.34
C LEU A 12 -4.92 -22.79 34.31
N ILE A 13 -3.90 -23.49 33.80
CA ILE A 13 -2.64 -22.88 33.42
C ILE A 13 -2.92 -22.11 32.11
N LEU A 14 -3.24 -20.82 32.25
CA LEU A 14 -3.16 -19.87 31.14
C LEU A 14 -1.66 -19.71 30.83
N SER A 15 -1.17 -20.45 29.82
CA SER A 15 0.08 -20.10 29.19
C SER A 15 -0.11 -18.71 28.55
N PRO A 16 0.69 -17.70 28.90
CA PRO A 16 0.67 -16.47 28.14
C PRO A 16 1.20 -16.81 26.75
N VAL A 17 0.30 -16.87 25.77
CA VAL A 17 0.71 -16.66 24.37
C VAL A 17 1.27 -15.25 24.36
N LEU A 18 2.59 -15.14 24.40
CA LEU A 18 3.29 -13.91 24.10
C LEU A 18 2.90 -13.59 22.64
N ALA A 19 1.89 -12.75 22.46
CA ALA A 19 1.72 -12.04 21.23
C ALA A 19 3.06 -11.33 21.00
N GLN A 20 3.87 -11.79 20.06
CA GLN A 20 5.02 -11.03 19.59
C GLN A 20 4.41 -9.73 19.10
N GLY A 21 4.61 -8.65 19.88
CA GLY A 21 4.17 -7.32 19.49
C GLY A 21 4.80 -7.04 18.14
N GLN A 22 3.96 -6.70 17.16
CA GLN A 22 4.43 -6.27 15.87
C GLN A 22 5.39 -5.10 16.11
N GLU A 23 6.63 -5.20 15.63
CA GLU A 23 7.56 -4.08 15.68
C GLU A 23 6.90 -2.85 15.06
N ARG A 24 6.99 -1.72 15.76
CA ARG A 24 6.46 -0.44 15.29
C ARG A 24 7.63 0.52 15.18
N PRO A 25 7.93 1.05 14.00
CA PRO A 25 8.99 2.00 13.85
C PRO A 25 8.59 3.35 14.46
N THR A 26 9.58 4.12 14.85
CA THR A 26 9.43 5.50 15.31
C THR A 26 9.89 6.43 14.20
N ALA A 27 9.06 7.38 13.81
CA ALA A 27 9.53 8.45 12.94
C ALA A 27 10.24 9.52 13.78
N GLU A 28 11.34 10.03 13.25
CA GLU A 28 12.15 11.06 13.90
C GLU A 28 11.94 12.40 13.21
N VAL A 29 11.72 13.46 13.99
CA VAL A 29 11.58 14.82 13.47
C VAL A 29 12.95 15.33 13.04
N VAL A 30 13.09 15.70 11.77
CA VAL A 30 14.24 16.39 11.22
C VAL A 30 14.17 17.88 11.57
N GLY A 31 13.02 18.51 11.36
CA GLY A 31 12.77 19.91 11.68
C GLY A 31 11.37 20.35 11.27
N ASP A 32 10.97 21.51 11.79
CA ASP A 32 9.76 22.18 11.36
C ASP A 32 9.99 22.78 9.95
N LEU A 33 8.99 22.61 9.09
CA LEU A 33 9.02 23.22 7.77
C LEU A 33 8.72 24.73 7.88
N PRO A 34 9.29 25.57 6.97
CA PRO A 34 8.94 26.98 6.91
C PRO A 34 7.44 27.22 6.68
N THR A 35 6.94 28.38 7.12
CA THR A 35 5.51 28.73 7.01
C THR A 35 4.99 28.74 5.58
N GLU A 36 5.87 28.95 4.61
CA GLU A 36 5.57 28.83 3.18
C GLU A 36 5.15 27.42 2.76
N MET A 37 5.38 26.42 3.63
CA MET A 37 5.12 25.00 3.37
C MET A 37 4.11 24.39 4.37
N GLU A 38 3.24 25.17 4.97
CA GLU A 38 2.22 24.68 5.91
C GLU A 38 1.26 23.65 5.28
N GLY A 39 0.95 23.80 3.99
CA GLY A 39 0.14 22.88 3.20
C GLY A 39 0.97 21.90 2.35
N THR A 40 2.06 21.36 2.88
CA THR A 40 2.91 20.40 2.16
C THR A 40 2.16 19.11 1.89
N SER A 41 1.98 18.72 0.62
CA SER A 41 1.17 17.57 0.20
C SER A 41 1.95 16.47 -0.50
N THR A 42 3.21 16.71 -0.86
CA THR A 42 4.00 15.76 -1.65
C THR A 42 5.45 15.73 -1.26
N LEU A 43 6.17 14.66 -1.60
CA LEU A 43 7.62 14.55 -1.38
C LEU A 43 8.26 13.64 -2.43
N PHE A 44 9.28 14.13 -3.13
CA PHE A 44 9.99 13.34 -4.15
C PHE A 44 11.45 13.77 -4.31
N PHE A 45 12.27 12.88 -4.82
CA PHE A 45 13.66 13.20 -5.18
C PHE A 45 13.77 13.52 -6.67
N LEU A 46 14.41 14.65 -6.98
CA LEU A 46 14.76 15.05 -8.35
C LEU A 46 16.18 15.64 -8.34
N ASP A 47 17.06 15.14 -9.22
CA ASP A 47 18.45 15.57 -9.35
C ASP A 47 19.22 15.61 -8.01
N GLY A 48 18.97 14.60 -7.15
CA GLY A 48 19.62 14.43 -5.85
C GLY A 48 19.16 15.39 -4.76
N LYS A 49 18.15 16.22 -5.02
CA LYS A 49 17.49 17.07 -4.02
C LYS A 49 16.13 16.50 -3.64
N LEU A 50 15.73 16.72 -2.39
CA LEU A 50 14.39 16.40 -1.89
C LEU A 50 13.49 17.59 -2.17
N TRP A 51 12.38 17.37 -2.89
CA TRP A 51 11.42 18.39 -3.29
C TRP A 51 10.06 18.14 -2.70
N SER A 52 9.35 19.22 -2.42
CA SER A 52 7.94 19.22 -2.02
C SER A 52 7.22 20.42 -2.63
N CYS A 53 5.89 20.44 -2.58
CA CYS A 53 5.05 21.60 -2.89
C CYS A 53 3.79 21.59 -2.00
N ASN A 54 3.09 22.72 -1.98
CA ASN A 54 1.83 22.84 -1.27
C ASN A 54 0.67 22.33 -2.12
N ASP A 55 -0.43 22.02 -1.45
CA ASP A 55 -1.68 21.53 -2.00
C ASP A 55 -2.43 22.56 -2.86
N HIS A 56 -2.25 23.86 -2.62
CA HIS A 56 -3.03 24.90 -3.31
C HIS A 56 -2.24 26.17 -3.64
N GLY A 57 -2.78 27.00 -4.53
CA GLY A 57 -2.24 28.31 -4.88
C GLY A 57 -1.28 28.26 -6.06
N SER A 58 -0.16 28.98 -5.99
CA SER A 58 0.88 28.95 -7.02
C SER A 58 1.64 27.64 -6.98
N LEU A 59 1.88 27.04 -8.14
CA LEU A 59 2.68 25.81 -8.23
C LEU A 59 4.16 26.15 -8.04
N VAL A 60 4.69 25.90 -6.83
CA VAL A 60 6.08 26.14 -6.48
C VAL A 60 6.69 24.86 -5.93
N LEU A 61 7.77 24.40 -6.54
CA LEU A 61 8.60 23.32 -6.00
C LEU A 61 9.60 23.92 -5.02
N TYR A 62 9.67 23.39 -3.81
CA TYR A 62 10.62 23.76 -2.78
C TYR A 62 11.62 22.62 -2.55
N ALA A 63 12.91 22.89 -2.72
CA ALA A 63 13.96 21.94 -2.35
C ALA A 63 14.24 22.05 -0.86
N LEU A 64 14.24 20.93 -0.18
CA LEU A 64 14.44 20.84 1.26
C LEU A 64 15.84 20.35 1.60
N ASP A 65 16.44 20.93 2.63
CA ASP A 65 17.59 20.37 3.30
C ASP A 65 17.18 19.16 4.12
N THR A 66 17.75 18.02 3.83
CA THR A 66 17.39 16.73 4.46
C THR A 66 17.84 16.60 5.92
N LEU A 67 18.61 17.57 6.44
CA LEU A 67 19.11 17.60 7.83
C LEU A 67 18.38 18.62 8.70
N SER A 68 17.64 19.55 8.09
CA SER A 68 16.98 20.63 8.85
C SER A 68 15.53 20.93 8.44
N GLY A 69 15.10 20.46 7.26
CA GLY A 69 13.80 20.81 6.69
C GLY A 69 13.72 22.21 6.06
N ASN A 70 14.80 22.99 6.08
CA ASN A 70 14.81 24.35 5.52
C ASN A 70 14.77 24.32 3.99
N ILE A 71 14.15 25.34 3.39
CA ILE A 71 14.15 25.55 1.94
C ILE A 71 15.55 25.96 1.50
N THR A 72 16.13 25.23 0.55
CA THR A 72 17.45 25.49 -0.04
C THR A 72 17.37 26.04 -1.46
N ASP A 73 16.25 25.81 -2.15
CA ASP A 73 16.03 26.26 -3.53
C ASP A 73 14.53 26.27 -3.81
N SER A 74 14.09 26.96 -4.85
CA SER A 74 12.69 26.93 -5.29
C SER A 74 12.57 27.13 -6.80
N ILE A 75 11.55 26.48 -7.39
CA ILE A 75 11.20 26.62 -8.81
C ILE A 75 9.72 27.01 -8.88
N VAL A 76 9.46 28.21 -9.41
CA VAL A 76 8.09 28.65 -9.68
C VAL A 76 7.69 28.16 -11.05
N LEU A 77 6.66 27.31 -11.09
CA LEU A 77 6.07 26.80 -12.32
C LEU A 77 4.85 27.64 -12.72
N PRO A 78 4.53 27.75 -14.02
CA PRO A 78 3.39 28.54 -14.47
C PRO A 78 2.07 27.87 -14.09
N GLY A 79 1.07 28.67 -13.72
CA GLY A 79 -0.26 28.21 -13.37
C GLY A 79 -0.55 28.26 -11.89
N SER A 80 -1.73 27.80 -11.54
CA SER A 80 -2.20 27.62 -10.17
C SER A 80 -2.84 26.25 -10.05
N ILE A 81 -2.79 25.69 -8.88
CA ILE A 81 -3.37 24.43 -8.48
C ILE A 81 -4.50 24.65 -7.50
N TYR A 82 -5.47 23.74 -7.50
CA TYR A 82 -6.64 23.82 -6.63
C TYR A 82 -6.49 22.92 -5.40
N ASP A 83 -6.07 21.65 -5.63
CA ASP A 83 -5.94 20.62 -4.59
C ASP A 83 -4.94 19.58 -5.08
N LEU A 84 -3.64 19.95 -5.01
CA LEU A 84 -2.53 19.10 -5.45
C LEU A 84 -2.15 18.14 -4.34
N GLU A 85 -2.23 16.87 -4.60
CA GLU A 85 -2.06 15.86 -3.56
C GLU A 85 -0.74 15.07 -3.67
N GLU A 86 -0.23 14.88 -4.88
CA GLU A 86 1.00 14.11 -5.06
C GLU A 86 1.78 14.58 -6.29
N VAL A 87 3.10 14.41 -6.26
CA VAL A 87 3.97 14.50 -7.44
C VAL A 87 4.75 13.21 -7.60
N THR A 88 4.57 12.55 -8.74
CA THR A 88 5.35 11.37 -9.11
C THR A 88 6.10 11.57 -10.41
N GLN A 89 6.96 10.64 -10.78
CA GLN A 89 7.80 10.76 -11.95
C GLN A 89 8.14 9.42 -12.59
N ASP A 90 8.47 9.48 -13.88
CA ASP A 90 9.21 8.46 -14.59
C ASP A 90 10.54 9.04 -15.12
N ASP A 91 11.19 8.37 -16.06
CA ASP A 91 12.48 8.83 -16.60
C ASP A 91 12.37 10.18 -17.34
N GLU A 92 11.23 10.45 -17.99
CA GLU A 92 11.05 11.60 -18.89
C GLU A 92 10.22 12.73 -18.27
N TYR A 93 9.24 12.39 -17.42
CA TYR A 93 8.20 13.33 -16.99
C TYR A 93 8.08 13.42 -15.46
N LEU A 94 7.67 14.62 -15.01
CA LEU A 94 7.02 14.84 -13.73
C LEU A 94 5.51 14.88 -13.94
N TYR A 95 4.76 14.29 -13.01
CA TYR A 95 3.31 14.26 -12.98
C TYR A 95 2.81 14.89 -11.70
N PHE A 96 1.98 15.92 -11.82
CA PHE A 96 1.41 16.68 -10.71
C PHE A 96 -0.08 16.37 -10.62
N GLY A 97 -0.54 15.77 -9.55
CA GLY A 97 -1.92 15.36 -9.37
C GLY A 97 -2.77 16.43 -8.69
N ASP A 98 -3.38 17.34 -9.47
CA ASP A 98 -4.43 18.25 -8.98
C ASP A 98 -5.76 17.50 -8.94
N MET A 99 -5.94 16.69 -7.90
CA MET A 99 -6.94 15.63 -7.89
C MET A 99 -7.61 15.41 -6.53
N GLY A 100 -7.27 16.19 -5.50
CA GLY A 100 -7.95 16.15 -4.21
C GLY A 100 -9.42 16.58 -4.34
N ASP A 101 -10.29 15.92 -3.59
CA ASP A 101 -11.74 16.15 -3.59
C ASP A 101 -12.37 15.80 -2.23
N ASN A 102 -11.84 16.36 -1.17
CA ASN A 102 -12.24 16.14 0.22
C ASN A 102 -13.76 16.19 0.45
N ASN A 103 -14.47 16.95 -0.39
CA ASN A 103 -15.93 17.12 -0.29
C ASN A 103 -16.71 16.21 -1.27
N GLY A 104 -16.04 15.54 -2.18
CA GLY A 104 -16.65 14.68 -3.19
C GLY A 104 -17.49 15.43 -4.24
N VAL A 105 -17.10 16.66 -4.61
CA VAL A 105 -17.87 17.53 -5.51
C VAL A 105 -17.17 17.91 -6.81
N ARG A 106 -15.86 17.63 -6.91
CA ARG A 106 -15.07 17.98 -8.10
C ARG A 106 -15.43 17.09 -9.29
N ASN A 107 -15.36 17.70 -10.48
CA ASN A 107 -15.57 17.05 -11.78
C ASN A 107 -14.45 17.39 -12.79
N ASP A 108 -13.38 17.99 -12.29
CA ASP A 108 -12.22 18.50 -13.02
C ASP A 108 -10.90 17.89 -12.54
N LEU A 109 -10.95 16.67 -12.01
CA LEU A 109 -9.78 15.95 -11.53
C LEU A 109 -8.80 15.74 -12.69
N HIS A 110 -7.52 16.06 -12.46
CA HIS A 110 -6.52 15.96 -13.50
C HIS A 110 -5.11 15.81 -12.99
N VAL A 111 -4.24 15.31 -13.88
CA VAL A 111 -2.80 15.26 -13.69
C VAL A 111 -2.15 16.18 -14.73
N LEU A 112 -1.32 17.12 -14.27
CA LEU A 112 -0.46 17.90 -15.14
C LEU A 112 0.84 17.13 -15.38
N ARG A 113 1.24 16.99 -16.66
CA ARG A 113 2.47 16.30 -17.05
C ARG A 113 3.48 17.31 -17.58
N LEU A 114 4.68 17.32 -17.04
CA LEU A 114 5.78 18.20 -17.42
C LEU A 114 7.00 17.38 -17.85
N GLU A 115 7.55 17.67 -19.02
CA GLU A 115 8.83 17.09 -19.44
C GLU A 115 9.97 17.61 -18.56
N LYS A 116 10.77 16.72 -17.96
CA LYS A 116 11.86 17.09 -17.06
C LYS A 116 12.90 18.00 -17.73
N ALA A 117 13.19 17.78 -19.00
CA ALA A 117 14.11 18.61 -19.78
C ALA A 117 13.65 20.07 -19.88
N ALA A 118 12.36 20.34 -19.74
CA ALA A 118 11.81 21.70 -19.75
C ALA A 118 12.22 22.50 -18.51
N LEU A 119 12.47 21.86 -17.37
CA LEU A 119 12.95 22.55 -16.17
C LEU A 119 14.33 23.21 -16.42
N ALA A 120 15.24 22.51 -17.07
CA ALA A 120 16.56 23.03 -17.37
C ALA A 120 16.56 24.12 -18.46
N SER A 121 15.66 24.02 -19.43
CA SER A 121 15.55 25.00 -20.54
C SER A 121 14.69 26.21 -20.19
N GLY A 122 13.88 26.15 -19.15
CA GLY A 122 12.88 27.17 -18.79
C GLY A 122 11.68 27.23 -19.73
N ALA A 123 11.57 26.31 -20.69
CA ALA A 123 10.43 26.23 -21.63
C ALA A 123 9.30 25.38 -21.05
N ILE A 124 8.73 25.82 -19.93
CA ILE A 124 7.72 25.08 -19.18
C ILE A 124 6.40 25.07 -19.94
N ALA A 125 5.91 23.87 -20.26
CA ALA A 125 4.58 23.63 -20.79
C ALA A 125 4.01 22.34 -20.21
N PHE A 126 2.76 22.38 -19.76
CA PHE A 126 2.06 21.24 -19.22
C PHE A 126 1.14 20.60 -20.27
N ASP A 127 1.20 19.29 -20.35
CA ASP A 127 0.11 18.47 -20.85
C ASP A 127 -0.88 18.17 -19.73
N THR A 128 -2.16 17.89 -20.08
CA THR A 128 -3.18 17.57 -19.09
C THR A 128 -3.83 16.22 -19.35
N LEU A 129 -3.92 15.42 -18.31
CA LEU A 129 -4.59 14.13 -18.25
C LEU A 129 -5.82 14.29 -17.34
N TRP A 130 -6.99 14.53 -17.91
CA TRP A 130 -8.25 14.59 -17.18
C TRP A 130 -8.76 13.20 -16.88
N PHE A 131 -9.35 12.98 -15.71
CA PHE A 131 -9.96 11.70 -15.41
C PHE A 131 -11.23 11.82 -14.59
N SER A 132 -12.01 10.74 -14.59
CA SER A 132 -13.19 10.56 -13.76
C SER A 132 -13.32 9.12 -13.31
N TYR A 133 -14.06 8.89 -12.26
CA TYR A 133 -14.36 7.57 -11.74
C TYR A 133 -15.75 7.12 -12.19
N PRO A 134 -15.86 6.06 -13.03
CA PRO A 134 -17.14 5.62 -13.58
C PRO A 134 -18.07 4.98 -12.55
N ASP A 135 -17.50 4.51 -11.44
CA ASP A 135 -18.21 3.85 -10.33
C ASP A 135 -18.53 4.78 -9.14
N ARG A 136 -18.19 6.07 -9.25
CA ARG A 136 -18.52 7.09 -8.23
C ARG A 136 -20.02 7.34 -8.20
N THR A 137 -20.60 7.35 -6.98
CA THR A 137 -21.98 7.73 -6.70
C THR A 137 -22.00 8.87 -5.69
N ASP A 138 -23.09 9.63 -5.61
CA ASP A 138 -23.21 10.74 -4.66
C ASP A 138 -23.02 10.29 -3.20
N SER A 139 -23.50 9.09 -2.84
CA SER A 139 -23.35 8.54 -1.48
C SER A 139 -21.95 8.08 -1.13
N SER A 140 -21.10 7.85 -2.12
CA SER A 140 -19.72 7.39 -1.95
C SER A 140 -18.68 8.43 -2.40
N ALA A 141 -19.10 9.63 -2.79
CA ALA A 141 -18.23 10.60 -3.46
C ALA A 141 -16.97 10.97 -2.66
N ARG A 142 -17.05 11.00 -1.33
CA ARG A 142 -15.91 11.27 -0.45
C ARG A 142 -14.90 10.09 -0.31
N ASP A 143 -15.21 8.93 -0.84
CA ASP A 143 -14.28 7.80 -0.93
C ASP A 143 -13.53 7.77 -2.27
N PHE A 144 -13.73 8.81 -3.11
CA PHE A 144 -13.04 9.00 -4.40
C PHE A 144 -12.08 10.20 -4.40
N ASP A 145 -11.78 10.71 -3.22
CA ASP A 145 -10.73 11.68 -2.99
C ASP A 145 -9.37 11.04 -3.33
N CYS A 146 -8.67 11.54 -4.35
CA CYS A 146 -7.44 10.92 -4.80
C CYS A 146 -6.25 11.69 -4.24
N GLU A 147 -5.49 11.05 -3.35
CA GLU A 147 -4.43 11.74 -2.62
C GLU A 147 -3.03 11.19 -2.94
N ALA A 148 -2.94 10.00 -3.51
CA ALA A 148 -1.66 9.41 -3.86
C ALA A 148 -1.69 8.78 -5.25
N PHE A 149 -0.58 8.83 -5.97
CA PHE A 149 -0.42 8.09 -7.20
C PHE A 149 1.05 7.84 -7.54
N VAL A 150 1.28 6.84 -8.39
CA VAL A 150 2.62 6.51 -8.85
C VAL A 150 2.65 6.30 -10.35
N ALA A 151 3.77 6.65 -10.98
CA ALA A 151 4.03 6.37 -12.39
C ALA A 151 4.67 4.99 -12.53
N THR A 152 4.00 4.08 -13.27
CA THR A 152 4.59 2.82 -13.72
C THR A 152 5.07 2.95 -15.16
N ASP A 153 5.66 1.90 -15.72
CA ASP A 153 6.09 1.89 -17.13
C ASP A 153 4.94 2.23 -18.09
N THR A 154 3.72 1.80 -17.78
CA THR A 154 2.59 1.83 -18.72
C THR A 154 1.42 2.72 -18.31
N ALA A 155 1.31 3.09 -17.02
CA ALA A 155 0.14 3.78 -16.49
C ALA A 155 0.49 4.62 -15.25
N LEU A 156 -0.39 5.55 -14.89
CA LEU A 156 -0.46 6.12 -13.57
C LEU A 156 -1.41 5.25 -12.74
N ILE A 157 -0.96 4.87 -11.54
CA ILE A 157 -1.75 4.10 -10.58
C ILE A 157 -2.16 5.04 -9.47
N LEU A 158 -3.47 5.21 -9.30
CA LEU A 158 -4.09 6.15 -8.37
C LEU A 158 -4.58 5.41 -7.12
N PHE A 159 -4.46 6.04 -5.96
CA PHE A 159 -4.94 5.51 -4.68
C PHE A 159 -5.87 6.54 -4.03
N THR A 160 -7.07 6.10 -3.69
CA THR A 160 -8.06 7.01 -3.07
C THR A 160 -7.87 7.08 -1.55
N LYS A 161 -8.06 8.27 -1.00
CA LYS A 161 -8.29 8.50 0.43
C LYS A 161 -9.78 8.29 0.71
N GLN A 162 -10.09 7.28 1.49
CA GLN A 162 -11.50 6.94 1.75
C GLN A 162 -11.93 7.47 3.10
N TRP A 163 -12.63 8.60 3.10
CA TRP A 163 -13.13 9.25 4.31
C TRP A 163 -14.19 8.43 5.06
N LEU A 164 -15.03 7.70 4.32
CA LEU A 164 -16.13 6.92 4.88
C LEU A 164 -15.73 5.50 5.20
N SER A 165 -15.04 4.85 4.26
CA SER A 165 -14.68 3.42 4.34
C SER A 165 -13.35 3.16 5.06
N GLN A 166 -12.51 4.19 5.26
CA GLN A 166 -11.18 4.07 5.90
C GLN A 166 -10.30 3.01 5.21
N GLY A 167 -10.25 3.09 3.89
CA GLY A 167 -9.48 2.21 3.03
C GLY A 167 -8.88 2.99 1.85
N SER A 168 -8.49 2.28 0.82
CA SER A 168 -8.10 2.86 -0.46
C SER A 168 -8.55 1.98 -1.61
N SER A 169 -9.11 2.57 -2.66
CA SER A 169 -9.34 1.90 -3.95
C SER A 169 -8.25 2.30 -4.92
N CYS A 170 -7.73 1.32 -5.63
CA CYS A 170 -6.68 1.49 -6.61
C CYS A 170 -7.26 1.55 -8.01
N TYR A 171 -6.86 2.57 -8.77
CA TYR A 171 -7.27 2.77 -10.16
C TYR A 171 -6.08 2.97 -11.07
N SER A 172 -6.29 2.89 -12.38
CA SER A 172 -5.28 3.22 -13.37
C SER A 172 -5.82 4.13 -14.47
N ILE A 173 -4.97 5.06 -14.93
CA ILE A 173 -5.17 5.84 -16.14
C ILE A 173 -3.93 5.78 -17.04
N PRO A 174 -4.06 5.94 -18.37
CA PRO A 174 -2.90 6.05 -19.26
C PRO A 174 -2.04 7.28 -18.94
N LYS A 175 -0.74 7.21 -19.25
CA LYS A 175 0.21 8.34 -19.10
C LYS A 175 0.13 9.38 -20.24
N THR A 176 -0.78 9.19 -21.19
CA THR A 176 -0.94 10.08 -22.36
C THR A 176 -1.96 11.16 -22.09
N PRO A 177 -1.73 12.41 -22.56
CA PRO A 177 -2.70 13.50 -22.42
C PRO A 177 -4.06 13.14 -23.01
N GLY A 178 -5.13 13.63 -22.40
CA GLY A 178 -6.49 13.36 -22.84
C GLY A 178 -7.51 13.33 -21.71
N ARG A 179 -8.66 12.67 -21.99
CA ARG A 179 -9.73 12.45 -21.00
C ARG A 179 -9.96 10.96 -20.84
N TRP A 180 -9.92 10.48 -19.60
CA TRP A 180 -9.91 9.06 -19.27
C TRP A 180 -10.98 8.72 -18.23
N GLU A 181 -11.55 7.54 -18.34
CA GLU A 181 -12.25 6.90 -17.24
C GLU A 181 -11.25 6.03 -16.49
N ALA A 182 -11.10 6.29 -15.20
CA ALA A 182 -10.17 5.54 -14.36
C ALA A 182 -10.66 4.09 -14.22
N ARG A 183 -9.79 3.14 -14.54
CA ARG A 183 -10.10 1.71 -14.45
C ARG A 183 -9.76 1.20 -13.06
N ARG A 184 -10.78 0.73 -12.32
CA ARG A 184 -10.57 0.10 -11.00
C ARG A 184 -9.74 -1.16 -11.13
N LEU A 185 -8.78 -1.34 -10.23
CA LEU A 185 -7.87 -2.48 -10.18
C LEU A 185 -8.17 -3.39 -8.99
N PHE A 186 -8.06 -2.85 -7.76
CA PHE A 186 -8.26 -3.57 -6.50
C PHE A 186 -8.54 -2.60 -5.36
N ASP A 187 -8.91 -3.15 -4.20
CA ASP A 187 -9.11 -2.39 -2.96
C ASP A 187 -8.09 -2.82 -1.90
N ILE A 188 -7.74 -1.89 -1.02
CA ILE A 188 -6.81 -2.09 0.08
C ILE A 188 -7.52 -1.74 1.38
N ALA A 189 -7.58 -2.69 2.30
CA ALA A 189 -8.06 -2.45 3.66
C ALA A 189 -6.93 -1.83 4.50
N THR A 190 -6.71 -0.52 4.33
CA THR A 190 -5.64 0.20 5.02
C THR A 190 -5.97 0.53 6.47
N GLU A 191 -7.25 0.45 6.86
CA GLU A 191 -7.74 0.88 8.18
C GLU A 191 -7.31 2.32 8.51
N GLY A 192 -7.35 3.18 7.50
CA GLY A 192 -6.95 4.58 7.54
C GLY A 192 -6.93 5.19 6.14
N MET A 193 -6.72 6.48 6.08
CA MET A 193 -6.70 7.30 4.87
C MET A 193 -5.31 7.32 4.27
N VAL A 194 -5.17 6.93 3.00
CA VAL A 194 -3.92 7.01 2.23
C VAL A 194 -3.77 8.41 1.67
N THR A 195 -2.59 8.99 1.81
CA THR A 195 -2.29 10.38 1.44
C THR A 195 -1.03 10.54 0.60
N GLY A 196 -0.13 9.55 0.55
CA GLY A 196 1.07 9.62 -0.27
C GLY A 196 1.61 8.26 -0.66
N ALA A 197 2.43 8.21 -1.71
CA ALA A 197 2.96 6.98 -2.27
C ALA A 197 4.41 7.12 -2.75
N CYS A 198 5.24 6.14 -2.42
CA CYS A 198 6.60 6.01 -2.94
C CYS A 198 6.79 4.66 -3.63
N TYR A 199 7.09 4.69 -4.93
CA TYR A 199 7.21 3.50 -5.79
C TYR A 199 8.64 3.25 -6.24
N GLN A 200 9.12 2.04 -6.05
CA GLN A 200 10.45 1.59 -6.41
C GLN A 200 10.37 0.26 -7.18
N PRO A 201 10.09 0.32 -8.49
CA PRO A 201 9.87 -0.86 -9.32
C PRO A 201 11.08 -1.79 -9.36
N GLU A 202 12.30 -1.24 -9.37
CA GLU A 202 13.55 -2.00 -9.39
C GLU A 202 13.75 -2.87 -8.12
N ARG A 203 13.03 -2.53 -7.03
CA ARG A 203 13.02 -3.29 -5.77
C ARG A 203 11.75 -4.10 -5.56
N GLY A 204 10.76 -3.96 -6.46
CA GLY A 204 9.43 -4.52 -6.27
C GLY A 204 8.77 -3.98 -5.00
N ARG A 205 8.84 -2.65 -4.77
CA ARG A 205 8.32 -1.99 -3.57
C ARG A 205 7.40 -0.83 -3.90
N LEU A 206 6.32 -0.76 -3.14
CA LEU A 206 5.47 0.42 -3.02
C LEU A 206 5.19 0.64 -1.54
N VAL A 207 5.40 1.84 -1.06
CA VAL A 207 5.06 2.27 0.29
C VAL A 207 4.04 3.39 0.20
N LEU A 208 2.89 3.18 0.79
CA LEU A 208 1.89 4.22 0.99
C LEU A 208 2.05 4.78 2.40
N CYS A 209 1.89 6.08 2.58
CA CYS A 209 1.72 6.69 3.89
C CYS A 209 0.31 7.20 4.09
N GLY A 210 -0.04 7.51 5.33
CA GLY A 210 -1.34 8.06 5.68
C GLY A 210 -1.58 8.09 7.17
N TYR A 211 -2.80 8.39 7.57
CA TYR A 211 -3.20 8.48 8.96
C TYR A 211 -4.65 7.99 9.15
N ASN A 212 -4.99 7.64 10.37
CA ASN A 212 -6.35 7.24 10.71
C ASN A 212 -7.18 8.43 11.22
N MET A 213 -8.45 8.21 11.55
CA MET A 213 -9.39 9.25 12.08
C MET A 213 -8.87 9.99 13.33
N PHE A 214 -7.87 9.46 14.03
CA PHE A 214 -7.26 10.07 15.20
C PHE A 214 -5.94 10.74 14.88
N CYS A 215 -5.66 11.00 13.60
CA CYS A 215 -4.37 11.49 13.10
C CYS A 215 -3.19 10.67 13.63
N MET A 216 -3.33 9.36 13.68
CA MET A 216 -2.24 8.43 13.98
C MET A 216 -1.64 7.96 12.65
N PRO A 217 -0.36 8.24 12.41
CA PRO A 217 0.26 7.90 11.13
C PRO A 217 0.52 6.41 10.98
N PHE A 218 0.47 5.93 9.75
CA PHE A 218 0.85 4.58 9.37
C PHE A 218 1.55 4.57 8.01
N VAL A 219 2.22 3.48 7.71
CA VAL A 219 2.63 3.14 6.35
C VAL A 219 2.04 1.79 5.96
N TYR A 220 1.76 1.61 4.67
CA TYR A 220 1.30 0.34 4.11
C TYR A 220 2.29 -0.12 3.05
N LEU A 221 2.89 -1.28 3.28
CA LEU A 221 4.00 -1.79 2.50
C LEU A 221 3.51 -2.84 1.50
N PHE A 222 3.94 -2.72 0.25
CA PHE A 222 3.92 -3.79 -0.72
C PHE A 222 5.37 -4.11 -1.07
N ASP A 223 5.79 -5.37 -0.91
CA ASP A 223 7.19 -5.78 -1.06
C ASP A 223 7.30 -7.11 -1.79
N GLY A 224 8.27 -7.22 -2.68
CA GLY A 224 8.58 -8.45 -3.41
C GLY A 224 7.64 -8.76 -4.57
N PHE A 225 6.93 -7.78 -5.11
CA PHE A 225 6.14 -7.94 -6.34
C PHE A 225 7.04 -7.82 -7.59
N SER A 226 6.53 -8.25 -8.73
CA SER A 226 7.24 -8.19 -10.02
C SER A 226 6.44 -7.41 -11.04
N GLY A 227 7.08 -6.49 -11.73
CA GLY A 227 6.44 -5.63 -12.72
C GLY A 227 5.29 -4.82 -12.12
N SER A 228 4.13 -4.84 -12.76
CA SER A 228 2.92 -4.10 -12.32
C SER A 228 1.99 -4.90 -11.39
N ASP A 229 2.35 -6.14 -11.01
CA ASP A 229 1.54 -6.98 -10.10
C ASP A 229 1.80 -6.62 -8.64
N ILE A 230 1.45 -5.40 -8.26
CA ILE A 230 1.68 -4.85 -6.91
C ILE A 230 1.06 -5.73 -5.82
N VAL A 231 -0.13 -6.28 -6.07
CA VAL A 231 -0.86 -7.11 -5.08
C VAL A 231 -0.30 -8.52 -4.95
N GLY A 232 0.51 -8.99 -5.91
CA GLY A 232 1.20 -10.29 -5.86
C GLY A 232 2.34 -10.33 -4.85
N GLY A 233 2.78 -9.19 -4.33
CA GLY A 233 3.79 -9.07 -3.28
C GLY A 233 3.23 -9.27 -1.86
N ARG A 234 4.13 -9.26 -0.89
CA ARG A 234 3.77 -9.21 0.53
C ARG A 234 3.14 -7.86 0.84
N GLN A 235 2.05 -7.87 1.59
CA GLN A 235 1.35 -6.68 2.03
C GLN A 235 1.39 -6.59 3.56
N GLN A 236 1.69 -5.41 4.09
CA GLN A 236 1.76 -5.20 5.53
C GLN A 236 1.42 -3.76 5.90
N ARG A 237 0.46 -3.58 6.80
CA ARG A 237 0.24 -2.31 7.49
C ARG A 237 1.20 -2.20 8.68
N VAL A 238 1.82 -1.06 8.83
CA VAL A 238 2.78 -0.77 9.90
C VAL A 238 2.37 0.56 10.56
N GLU A 239 1.98 0.51 11.81
CA GLU A 239 1.70 1.71 12.61
C GLU A 239 3.00 2.28 13.16
N LEU A 240 3.11 3.60 13.20
CA LEU A 240 4.21 4.26 13.88
C LEU A 240 3.96 4.29 15.40
N THR A 241 5.04 4.30 16.19
CA THR A 241 4.95 4.35 17.67
C THR A 241 4.58 5.73 18.19
N ASN A 242 4.80 6.77 17.38
CA ASN A 242 4.63 8.18 17.73
C ASN A 242 3.85 8.92 16.63
N GLY A 243 3.66 10.21 16.81
CA GLY A 243 3.09 11.07 15.80
C GLY A 243 1.58 11.29 15.93
N VAL A 244 1.05 11.27 17.16
CA VAL A 244 -0.35 11.71 17.39
C VAL A 244 -0.50 13.14 16.88
N GLY A 245 -1.44 13.36 15.95
CA GLY A 245 -1.68 14.65 15.32
C GLY A 245 -0.88 14.86 14.03
N TRP A 246 -0.09 13.90 13.57
CA TRP A 246 0.57 13.99 12.28
C TRP A 246 -0.37 13.55 11.14
N GLN A 247 -0.73 14.50 10.31
CA GLN A 247 -1.31 14.25 9.00
C GLN A 247 -0.13 14.08 8.02
N THR A 248 0.35 12.83 7.91
CA THR A 248 1.45 12.51 6.97
C THR A 248 0.93 12.57 5.54
N GLU A 249 1.59 13.33 4.66
CA GLU A 249 1.15 13.54 3.28
C GLU A 249 2.18 13.04 2.27
N GLY A 250 3.41 13.53 2.30
CA GLY A 250 4.46 13.12 1.37
C GLY A 250 5.34 12.00 1.90
N ILE A 251 5.82 11.13 0.99
CA ILE A 251 6.78 10.07 1.31
C ILE A 251 7.80 9.86 0.19
N ALA A 252 9.08 9.88 0.51
CA ALA A 252 10.16 9.67 -0.46
C ALA A 252 11.34 8.90 0.11
N THR A 253 12.09 8.22 -0.75
CA THR A 253 13.35 7.54 -0.40
C THR A 253 14.29 7.50 -1.58
N THR A 254 15.61 7.35 -1.32
CA THR A 254 16.62 7.09 -2.34
C THR A 254 17.14 5.65 -2.30
N ASP A 255 17.06 4.99 -1.17
CA ASP A 255 17.62 3.66 -0.95
C ASP A 255 16.57 2.55 -0.72
N GLY A 256 15.29 2.93 -0.55
CA GLY A 256 14.18 2.01 -0.29
C GLY A 256 14.16 1.39 1.10
N LEU A 257 14.92 1.93 2.02
CA LEU A 257 15.01 1.47 3.41
C LEU A 257 14.75 2.62 4.38
N HIS A 258 15.35 3.78 4.10
CA HIS A 258 15.20 5.00 4.88
C HIS A 258 14.32 5.98 4.10
N TYR A 259 13.22 6.39 4.72
CA TYR A 259 12.22 7.23 4.10
C TYR A 259 12.19 8.60 4.77
N TYR A 260 11.91 9.62 3.97
CA TYR A 260 11.46 10.92 4.43
C TYR A 260 9.94 10.97 4.32
N LEU A 261 9.31 11.62 5.31
CA LEU A 261 7.89 11.95 5.27
C LEU A 261 7.71 13.43 5.56
N THR A 262 6.65 14.01 5.02
CA THR A 262 6.14 15.29 5.49
C THR A 262 4.84 15.09 6.25
N CYS A 263 4.58 15.95 7.21
CA CYS A 263 3.24 16.17 7.74
C CYS A 263 2.90 17.64 7.60
N GLU A 264 1.65 17.93 7.27
CA GLU A 264 1.17 19.31 7.15
C GLU A 264 0.89 19.95 8.51
N HIS A 265 0.68 21.27 8.49
CA HIS A 265 0.27 22.01 9.67
C HIS A 265 -1.15 21.61 10.09
N LEU A 266 -1.31 21.22 11.34
CA LEU A 266 -2.61 20.93 11.94
C LEU A 266 -2.95 21.97 13.00
N ASP A 267 -4.12 22.61 12.88
CA ASP A 267 -4.73 23.40 13.96
C ASP A 267 -6.20 23.01 14.08
N ALA A 268 -6.44 21.92 14.79
CA ALA A 268 -7.78 21.37 14.97
C ALA A 268 -7.94 20.69 16.32
N TYR A 269 -9.15 20.70 16.86
CA TYR A 269 -9.51 19.98 18.10
C TYR A 269 -8.69 20.37 19.34
N GLY A 270 -8.08 21.58 19.34
CA GLY A 270 -7.20 22.06 20.41
C GLY A 270 -5.80 21.47 20.37
N ILE A 271 -5.43 20.85 19.27
CA ILE A 271 -4.07 20.37 18.95
C ILE A 271 -3.53 21.27 17.84
N THR A 272 -2.36 21.86 18.07
CA THR A 272 -1.61 22.60 17.04
C THR A 272 -0.30 21.84 16.78
N HIS A 273 -0.05 21.51 15.54
CA HIS A 273 1.16 20.83 15.10
C HIS A 273 1.75 21.59 13.91
N PRO A 274 3.05 21.96 13.92
CA PRO A 274 3.68 22.57 12.75
C PRO A 274 3.82 21.55 11.62
N ALA A 275 3.91 22.03 10.38
CA ALA A 275 4.36 21.21 9.28
C ALA A 275 5.82 20.78 9.53
N GLN A 276 6.13 19.50 9.30
CA GLN A 276 7.43 18.92 9.66
C GLN A 276 8.00 18.01 8.56
N LEU A 277 9.31 17.97 8.49
CA LEU A 277 10.05 16.91 7.79
C LEU A 277 10.45 15.84 8.82
N LEU A 278 10.19 14.58 8.49
CA LEU A 278 10.46 13.42 9.32
C LEU A 278 11.34 12.42 8.60
N THR A 279 12.03 11.56 9.35
CA THR A 279 12.68 10.35 8.83
C THR A 279 12.06 9.09 9.43
N LEU A 280 12.06 8.01 8.66
CA LEU A 280 11.51 6.72 9.06
C LEU A 280 12.39 5.59 8.53
N ASP A 281 12.91 4.76 9.43
CA ASP A 281 13.67 3.55 9.08
C ASP A 281 12.72 2.35 8.99
N LEU A 282 12.61 1.78 7.77
CA LEU A 282 11.84 0.59 7.50
C LEU A 282 12.72 -0.64 7.20
N THR A 283 14.01 -0.58 7.47
CA THR A 283 14.97 -1.66 7.18
C THR A 283 14.52 -2.99 7.77
N ALA A 284 14.04 -3.01 9.02
CA ALA A 284 13.59 -4.22 9.68
C ALA A 284 12.38 -4.88 8.99
N PHE A 285 11.56 -4.10 8.29
CA PHE A 285 10.35 -4.57 7.59
C PHE A 285 10.64 -5.19 6.23
N PHE A 286 11.79 -4.88 5.64
CA PHE A 286 12.25 -5.40 4.36
C PHE A 286 13.37 -6.44 4.50
N SER A 287 14.05 -6.50 5.65
CA SER A 287 15.25 -7.34 5.86
C SER A 287 14.98 -8.84 5.92
N SER A 288 13.73 -9.27 5.97
CA SER A 288 13.38 -10.71 5.91
C SER A 288 13.67 -11.34 4.54
N THR A 289 14.19 -10.58 3.57
CA THR A 289 14.49 -11.02 2.21
C THR A 289 15.97 -11.31 1.96
N SER A 290 16.84 -11.27 2.98
CA SER A 290 18.26 -11.67 2.83
C SER A 290 18.49 -13.19 2.82
N GLN A 291 17.44 -13.99 2.78
CA GLN A 291 17.46 -15.31 2.17
C GLN A 291 16.58 -15.27 0.91
N ILE A 292 17.06 -14.61 -0.13
CA ILE A 292 16.79 -15.12 -1.46
C ILE A 292 17.53 -16.46 -1.50
N LEU A 293 16.90 -17.47 -0.93
CA LEU A 293 16.93 -18.78 -1.55
C LEU A 293 16.43 -18.46 -2.96
N SER A 294 17.37 -18.49 -3.92
CA SER A 294 17.03 -18.62 -5.32
C SER A 294 15.90 -19.64 -5.37
N HIS A 295 14.66 -19.16 -5.47
CA HIS A 295 13.56 -20.05 -5.78
C HIS A 295 13.91 -20.61 -7.14
N PRO A 296 14.21 -21.90 -7.24
CA PRO A 296 14.17 -22.52 -8.53
C PRO A 296 12.75 -22.27 -9.00
N THR A 297 12.60 -21.54 -10.11
CA THR A 297 11.39 -21.25 -10.86
C THR A 297 10.14 -21.78 -10.16
N SER A 298 9.32 -20.90 -9.57
CA SER A 298 8.12 -21.27 -8.85
C SER A 298 7.26 -22.12 -9.79
N ARG A 299 7.27 -23.43 -9.59
CA ARG A 299 6.27 -24.30 -10.21
C ARG A 299 4.97 -23.90 -9.55
N SER A 300 4.16 -23.10 -10.24
CA SER A 300 2.77 -22.91 -9.87
C SER A 300 2.10 -24.28 -9.95
N PHE A 301 1.54 -24.75 -8.85
CA PHE A 301 0.74 -25.96 -8.89
C PHE A 301 -0.59 -25.61 -9.56
N THR A 302 -0.76 -26.06 -10.80
CA THR A 302 -2.05 -25.90 -11.47
C THR A 302 -3.03 -26.91 -10.86
N ILE A 303 -3.93 -26.43 -10.00
CA ILE A 303 -5.01 -27.21 -9.43
C ILE A 303 -6.19 -27.14 -10.39
N TYR A 304 -6.67 -28.27 -10.85
CA TYR A 304 -7.78 -28.30 -11.80
C TYR A 304 -8.73 -29.49 -11.56
N PRO A 305 -10.03 -29.32 -11.86
CA PRO A 305 -10.71 -28.05 -12.11
C PRO A 305 -10.83 -27.22 -10.82
N ASN A 306 -10.75 -25.90 -10.94
CA ASN A 306 -11.03 -24.96 -9.88
C ASN A 306 -11.75 -23.73 -10.50
N PRO A 307 -13.04 -23.50 -10.21
CA PRO A 307 -13.93 -24.25 -9.30
C PRO A 307 -14.16 -25.72 -9.67
N THR A 308 -14.45 -26.54 -8.65
CA THR A 308 -14.66 -27.99 -8.79
C THR A 308 -16.06 -28.44 -8.35
N ILE A 309 -16.56 -29.50 -8.98
CA ILE A 309 -17.75 -30.22 -8.51
C ILE A 309 -17.41 -31.31 -7.46
N GLY A 310 -16.12 -31.42 -7.08
CA GLY A 310 -15.73 -32.28 -5.97
C GLY A 310 -14.42 -33.07 -6.12
N ILE A 311 -13.83 -33.19 -7.29
CA ILE A 311 -12.51 -33.83 -7.43
C ILE A 311 -11.56 -32.82 -8.07
N ILE A 312 -10.38 -32.66 -7.46
CA ILE A 312 -9.30 -31.83 -7.97
C ILE A 312 -8.06 -32.67 -8.22
N HIS A 313 -7.25 -32.23 -9.16
CA HIS A 313 -6.01 -32.83 -9.54
C HIS A 313 -4.85 -31.86 -9.28
N LEU A 314 -3.76 -32.37 -8.76
CA LEU A 314 -2.51 -31.66 -8.58
C LEU A 314 -1.38 -32.43 -9.24
N PRO A 315 -0.35 -31.77 -9.78
CA PRO A 315 0.89 -32.42 -10.16
C PRO A 315 1.52 -33.12 -8.95
N SER A 316 1.85 -34.39 -9.08
CA SER A 316 2.45 -35.16 -7.98
C SER A 316 3.92 -34.87 -7.77
N GLN A 317 4.61 -34.37 -8.81
CA GLN A 317 6.05 -34.13 -8.78
C GLN A 317 6.41 -33.02 -7.82
N GLY A 318 7.15 -33.35 -6.77
CA GLY A 318 7.61 -32.41 -5.74
C GLY A 318 6.59 -32.18 -4.61
N VAL A 319 5.42 -32.84 -4.63
CA VAL A 319 4.42 -32.75 -3.56
C VAL A 319 4.55 -33.98 -2.64
N LYS A 320 4.72 -33.75 -1.35
CA LYS A 320 4.77 -34.75 -0.28
C LYS A 320 3.41 -35.02 0.33
N ALA A 321 2.67 -33.98 0.65
CA ALA A 321 1.34 -34.08 1.28
C ALA A 321 0.49 -32.84 0.99
N VAL A 322 -0.84 -32.99 1.10
CA VAL A 322 -1.80 -31.88 1.02
C VAL A 322 -2.77 -31.98 2.19
N ALA A 323 -2.96 -30.91 2.94
CA ALA A 323 -3.98 -30.80 3.96
C ALA A 323 -5.06 -29.81 3.51
N VAL A 324 -6.32 -30.12 3.78
CA VAL A 324 -7.48 -29.28 3.44
C VAL A 324 -8.00 -28.62 4.70
N PHE A 325 -8.26 -27.32 4.62
CA PHE A 325 -8.78 -26.50 5.71
C PHE A 325 -10.05 -25.76 5.28
N ASP A 326 -10.94 -25.48 6.22
CA ASP A 326 -12.00 -24.50 6.02
C ASP A 326 -11.46 -23.06 6.12
N VAL A 327 -12.33 -22.08 5.85
CA VAL A 327 -11.97 -20.66 5.93
C VAL A 327 -11.72 -20.15 7.35
N GLN A 328 -12.08 -20.93 8.39
CA GLN A 328 -11.76 -20.66 9.79
C GLN A 328 -10.41 -21.26 10.21
N GLY A 329 -9.75 -22.01 9.31
CA GLY A 329 -8.46 -22.64 9.58
C GLY A 329 -8.56 -24.02 10.28
N HIS A 330 -9.74 -24.61 10.36
CA HIS A 330 -9.89 -25.96 10.88
C HIS A 330 -9.50 -26.97 9.81
N LYS A 331 -8.63 -27.90 10.19
CA LYS A 331 -8.19 -28.96 9.29
C LYS A 331 -9.31 -29.97 9.10
N ILE A 332 -9.68 -30.20 7.83
CA ILE A 332 -10.74 -31.12 7.44
C ILE A 332 -10.19 -32.51 7.08
N SER A 333 -9.13 -32.55 6.28
CA SER A 333 -8.54 -33.80 5.79
C SER A 333 -7.08 -33.65 5.41
N ASP A 334 -6.40 -34.81 5.25
CA ASP A 334 -5.01 -34.91 4.82
C ASP A 334 -4.87 -35.95 3.74
N PHE A 335 -4.01 -35.69 2.76
CA PHE A 335 -3.66 -36.57 1.67
C PHE A 335 -2.14 -36.67 1.55
N ARG A 336 -1.60 -37.89 1.53
CA ARG A 336 -0.18 -38.11 1.27
C ARG A 336 -0.01 -38.56 -0.17
N ASN A 337 0.98 -38.02 -0.82
CA ASN A 337 1.32 -38.43 -2.19
C ASN A 337 1.91 -39.84 -2.18
N GLN A 338 1.27 -40.76 -2.87
CA GLN A 338 1.71 -42.16 -3.03
C GLN A 338 1.81 -42.56 -4.49
N ASN A 339 1.41 -41.73 -5.45
CA ASN A 339 1.27 -42.05 -6.86
C ASN A 339 1.76 -40.90 -7.76
N SER A 340 1.84 -41.16 -9.06
CA SER A 340 2.27 -40.19 -10.07
C SER A 340 1.28 -39.05 -10.35
N GLU A 341 0.04 -39.16 -9.86
CA GLU A 341 -1.01 -38.11 -9.92
C GLU A 341 -1.73 -38.04 -8.59
N LEU A 342 -1.81 -36.85 -8.00
CA LEU A 342 -2.51 -36.64 -6.75
C LEU A 342 -3.93 -36.16 -7.02
N LYS A 343 -4.90 -37.02 -6.69
CA LYS A 343 -6.33 -36.72 -6.73
C LYS A 343 -6.86 -36.50 -5.32
N ILE A 344 -7.52 -35.36 -5.12
CA ILE A 344 -8.16 -35.02 -3.85
C ILE A 344 -9.67 -35.04 -4.04
N ASP A 345 -10.34 -35.88 -3.27
CA ASP A 345 -11.79 -36.01 -3.29
C ASP A 345 -12.43 -35.08 -2.23
N LEU A 346 -13.10 -34.05 -2.71
CA LEU A 346 -13.80 -33.04 -1.91
C LEU A 346 -15.31 -33.19 -1.99
N ARG A 347 -15.85 -34.31 -2.56
CA ARG A 347 -17.29 -34.52 -2.76
C ARG A 347 -18.08 -34.57 -1.47
N SER A 348 -17.45 -34.91 -0.36
CA SER A 348 -18.08 -34.90 0.96
C SER A 348 -18.17 -33.51 1.60
N LEU A 349 -17.48 -32.52 1.05
CA LEU A 349 -17.47 -31.17 1.61
C LEU A 349 -18.67 -30.36 1.09
N PRO A 350 -19.26 -29.46 1.90
CA PRO A 350 -20.25 -28.49 1.45
C PRO A 350 -19.74 -27.58 0.32
N ILE A 351 -20.67 -26.96 -0.40
CA ILE A 351 -20.34 -25.85 -1.33
C ILE A 351 -19.66 -24.74 -0.53
N GLY A 352 -18.51 -24.28 -1.01
CA GLY A 352 -17.74 -23.25 -0.29
C GLY A 352 -16.31 -23.15 -0.76
N THR A 353 -15.57 -22.26 -0.08
CA THR A 353 -14.14 -22.02 -0.29
C THR A 353 -13.31 -22.80 0.72
N TYR A 354 -12.25 -23.43 0.25
CA TYR A 354 -11.32 -24.23 1.05
C TYR A 354 -9.89 -23.84 0.76
N VAL A 355 -9.02 -23.99 1.73
CA VAL A 355 -7.58 -23.74 1.61
C VAL A 355 -6.85 -25.08 1.62
N LEU A 356 -6.02 -25.31 0.61
CA LEU A 356 -5.11 -26.44 0.55
C LEU A 356 -3.74 -25.99 1.07
N ARG A 357 -3.18 -26.69 2.05
CA ARG A 357 -1.78 -26.57 2.43
C ARG A 357 -1.01 -27.71 1.78
N ILE A 358 -0.15 -27.37 0.84
CA ILE A 358 0.67 -28.30 0.07
C ILE A 358 2.05 -28.32 0.69
N THR A 359 2.47 -29.46 1.24
CA THR A 359 3.83 -29.68 1.74
C THR A 359 4.66 -30.30 0.62
N CYS A 360 5.72 -29.66 0.22
CA CYS A 360 6.63 -30.11 -0.82
C CYS A 360 7.68 -31.11 -0.28
N GLU A 361 8.36 -31.83 -1.18
CA GLU A 361 9.42 -32.77 -0.81
C GLU A 361 10.64 -32.10 -0.19
N ASP A 362 10.90 -30.83 -0.55
CA ASP A 362 11.94 -29.96 0.01
C ASP A 362 11.59 -29.40 1.38
N GLY A 363 10.40 -29.73 1.92
CA GLY A 363 9.91 -29.26 3.21
C GLY A 363 9.21 -27.90 3.18
N GLN A 364 9.12 -27.23 2.03
CA GLN A 364 8.36 -26.00 1.90
C GLN A 364 6.85 -26.25 1.97
N GLU A 365 6.10 -25.30 2.52
CA GLU A 365 4.64 -25.30 2.53
C GLU A 365 4.10 -24.19 1.60
N ARG A 366 2.99 -24.49 0.90
CA ARG A 366 2.29 -23.56 0.01
C ARG A 366 0.80 -23.61 0.28
N GLY A 367 0.14 -22.48 0.16
CA GLY A 367 -1.30 -22.33 0.27
C GLY A 367 -1.94 -22.13 -1.10
N GLU A 368 -3.01 -22.87 -1.40
CA GLU A 368 -3.81 -22.70 -2.61
C GLU A 368 -5.29 -22.70 -2.25
N VAL A 369 -6.08 -21.91 -2.97
CA VAL A 369 -7.52 -21.81 -2.72
C VAL A 369 -8.28 -22.66 -3.71
N VAL A 370 -9.28 -23.43 -3.21
CA VAL A 370 -10.18 -24.25 -4.02
C VAL A 370 -11.63 -23.88 -3.72
N ILE A 371 -12.42 -23.73 -4.79
CA ILE A 371 -13.86 -23.44 -4.70
C ILE A 371 -14.62 -24.71 -5.08
N VAL A 372 -15.40 -25.25 -4.13
CA VAL A 372 -16.35 -26.35 -4.39
C VAL A 372 -17.69 -25.73 -4.76
N ASN A 373 -18.15 -25.99 -5.98
CA ASN A 373 -19.42 -25.48 -6.53
C ASN A 373 -20.17 -26.67 -7.18
N ARG A 374 -21.42 -26.89 -6.80
CA ARG A 374 -22.26 -27.99 -7.33
C ARG A 374 -23.54 -27.48 -7.91
#